data_4b6de037ba8dc8f2089c53c7dd79d67f
#
_entry.id   4b6de037ba8dc8f2089c53c7dd79d67f
#
_cell.length_a   1.000
_cell.length_b   1.000
_cell.length_c   1.000
_cell.angle_alpha   90.00
_cell.angle_beta   90.00
_cell.angle_gamma   90.00
#
_symmetry.space_group_name_H-M   'P 1'
#
loop_
_entity.id
_entity.type
_entity.pdbx_description
1 polymer ?
#
loop_
_entity_poly.entity_id
_entity_poly.type
_entity_poly.pdbx_seq_one_letter_code
_entity_poly.pdbx_strand_id
1 'polypeptide(L)'
;MIPRDLTAIRRTARGFWMWLVLVLVIVAWPAEAMAQEPEFVVEGRAVNGSGNNTPEFGLLVTLHQESTAGHEDSETTTDVDGKFRFEGIENIIGASYGVSTTYQGVMYGLDVEPSQQNLPIELVVYEAVDDESAFAIEGASLLIVQADEPRTLWALEIITVANRSNTTYVPGTDPMKLLRFSLPPGARDLNVETSLPGEAVQVDLGFALTSEIQPGEYEVMFSYMLPYEGSDAVLPRSYPHGTQGLRVLALPEVGAIESDAMGTAEPVLIGSDVYQILVAEDLPAGTKFTVSLSGLAQPSFGDRVSRVWGNVRLEYAALGGLAVLMIGVLIFGVWKTSRPEEEDGDVD
;
A
#
# COMPACT_ATOMS: atom_id res chain seq x y z
N MET A 1 -2.19 -80.53 72.42
CA MET A 1 -1.09 -79.57 72.40
C MET A 1 -1.23 -78.67 71.18
N ILE A 2 -1.70 -77.47 71.40
CA ILE A 2 -1.96 -76.45 70.38
C ILE A 2 -0.73 -75.58 70.30
N PRO A 3 -0.32 -75.09 69.14
CA PRO A 3 -0.01 -73.71 69.05
C PRO A 3 -0.67 -72.91 67.94
N ARG A 4 -0.97 -71.69 68.36
CA ARG A 4 -1.40 -70.54 67.68
C ARG A 4 -0.40 -70.11 66.57
N ASP A 5 -0.96 -69.60 65.47
CA ASP A 5 -0.53 -68.34 64.94
C ASP A 5 -1.50 -67.80 63.87
N LEU A 6 -2.41 -66.93 64.32
CA LEU A 6 -3.39 -66.22 63.51
C LEU A 6 -2.99 -64.77 63.35
N THR A 7 -1.70 -64.47 63.00
CA THR A 7 -1.22 -63.06 62.85
C THR A 7 -0.63 -62.72 61.49
N ALA A 8 -0.64 -63.62 60.52
CA ALA A 8 -0.03 -63.39 59.18
C ALA A 8 -0.97 -62.90 58.07
N ILE A 9 -2.29 -62.84 58.27
CA ILE A 9 -3.26 -62.55 57.19
C ILE A 9 -3.72 -61.05 57.17
N ARG A 10 -3.34 -60.22 58.13
CA ARG A 10 -3.80 -58.81 58.21
C ARG A 10 -2.91 -57.78 57.53
N ARG A 11 -1.72 -58.17 57.04
CA ARG A 11 -0.78 -57.19 56.40
C ARG A 11 -0.83 -57.12 54.90
N THR A 12 -1.44 -58.06 54.21
CA THR A 12 -1.52 -58.07 52.72
C THR A 12 -2.71 -57.28 52.15
N ALA A 13 -3.78 -57.06 52.94
CA ALA A 13 -4.96 -56.36 52.47
C ALA A 13 -4.81 -54.85 52.39
N ARG A 14 -3.89 -54.24 53.23
CA ARG A 14 -3.67 -52.80 53.21
C ARG A 14 -2.80 -52.32 52.00
N GLY A 15 -1.91 -53.16 51.53
CA GLY A 15 -1.09 -52.87 50.36
C GLY A 15 -1.86 -52.89 49.03
N PHE A 16 -2.82 -53.85 48.94
CA PHE A 16 -3.63 -54.01 47.73
C PHE A 16 -4.60 -52.85 47.50
N TRP A 17 -5.22 -52.32 48.55
CA TRP A 17 -6.10 -51.15 48.45
C TRP A 17 -5.33 -49.85 48.12
N MET A 18 -4.10 -49.72 48.57
CA MET A 18 -3.27 -48.54 48.28
C MET A 18 -2.81 -48.51 46.84
N TRP A 19 -2.55 -49.67 46.23
CA TRP A 19 -2.25 -49.76 44.79
C TRP A 19 -3.49 -49.55 43.91
N LEU A 20 -4.67 -49.97 44.34
CA LEU A 20 -5.93 -49.79 43.61
C LEU A 20 -6.37 -48.33 43.62
N VAL A 21 -6.15 -47.57 44.69
CA VAL A 21 -6.35 -46.12 44.75
C VAL A 21 -5.34 -45.37 43.89
N LEU A 22 -4.07 -45.82 43.84
CA LEU A 22 -3.02 -45.18 43.03
C LEU A 22 -3.28 -45.40 41.51
N VAL A 23 -3.76 -46.57 41.10
CA VAL A 23 -4.12 -46.87 39.74
C VAL A 23 -5.40 -46.11 39.32
N LEU A 24 -6.37 -45.91 40.23
CA LEU A 24 -7.58 -45.12 39.95
C LEU A 24 -7.33 -43.65 39.86
N VAL A 25 -6.31 -43.09 40.53
CA VAL A 25 -5.87 -41.69 40.41
C VAL A 25 -5.11 -41.46 39.10
N ILE A 26 -4.39 -42.45 38.56
CA ILE A 26 -3.71 -42.33 37.25
C ILE A 26 -4.69 -42.40 36.09
N VAL A 27 -5.82 -43.09 36.21
CA VAL A 27 -6.86 -43.16 35.16
C VAL A 27 -7.79 -41.95 35.19
N ALA A 28 -7.80 -41.15 36.27
CA ALA A 28 -8.61 -39.95 36.43
C ALA A 28 -7.83 -38.64 36.11
N TRP A 29 -6.67 -38.71 35.46
CA TRP A 29 -6.14 -37.53 34.82
C TRP A 29 -7.12 -37.21 33.67
N PRO A 30 -7.79 -36.04 33.70
CA PRO A 30 -8.52 -35.63 32.53
C PRO A 30 -7.47 -35.58 31.42
N ALA A 31 -7.67 -36.38 30.36
CA ALA A 31 -7.09 -36.04 29.10
C ALA A 31 -7.51 -34.57 28.90
N GLU A 32 -6.58 -33.65 29.01
CA GLU A 32 -6.84 -32.31 28.55
C GLU A 32 -7.35 -32.52 27.14
N ALA A 33 -8.66 -32.38 26.97
CA ALA A 33 -9.26 -32.24 25.66
C ALA A 33 -8.47 -31.04 25.12
N MET A 34 -7.57 -31.29 24.17
CA MET A 34 -6.99 -30.22 23.40
C MET A 34 -8.22 -29.43 22.93
N ALA A 35 -8.38 -28.24 23.47
CA ALA A 35 -9.45 -27.37 23.07
C ALA A 35 -9.20 -27.18 21.56
N GLN A 36 -10.01 -27.86 20.75
CA GLN A 36 -9.99 -27.66 19.32
C GLN A 36 -10.27 -26.17 19.13
N GLU A 37 -9.35 -25.45 18.56
CA GLU A 37 -9.58 -24.02 18.30
C GLU A 37 -10.89 -23.91 17.54
N PRO A 38 -11.73 -22.90 17.84
CA PRO A 38 -13.05 -22.83 17.25
C PRO A 38 -12.90 -22.68 15.73
N GLU A 39 -13.43 -23.63 14.99
CA GLU A 39 -13.51 -23.55 13.53
C GLU A 39 -14.50 -22.44 13.15
N PHE A 40 -14.23 -21.77 12.05
CA PHE A 40 -15.13 -20.78 11.47
C PHE A 40 -15.41 -21.10 9.99
N VAL A 41 -16.32 -20.33 9.42
CA VAL A 41 -16.74 -20.46 8.03
C VAL A 41 -16.42 -19.15 7.31
N VAL A 42 -15.84 -19.25 6.12
CA VAL A 42 -15.72 -18.15 5.17
C VAL A 42 -16.68 -18.42 4.02
N GLU A 43 -17.69 -17.58 3.90
CA GLU A 43 -18.66 -17.67 2.81
C GLU A 43 -18.89 -16.32 2.16
N GLY A 44 -19.24 -16.34 0.89
CA GLY A 44 -19.46 -15.11 0.16
C GLY A 44 -20.07 -15.32 -1.20
N ARG A 45 -20.02 -14.25 -1.97
CA ARG A 45 -20.53 -14.22 -3.33
C ARG A 45 -19.56 -13.44 -4.23
N ALA A 46 -19.19 -14.02 -5.36
CA ALA A 46 -18.48 -13.34 -6.41
C ALA A 46 -19.46 -12.67 -7.37
N VAL A 47 -19.24 -11.39 -7.65
CA VAL A 47 -20.10 -10.57 -8.53
C VAL A 47 -19.27 -9.75 -9.49
N ASN A 48 -19.81 -9.53 -10.69
CA ASN A 48 -19.20 -8.66 -11.70
C ASN A 48 -19.67 -7.21 -11.52
N GLY A 49 -18.78 -6.35 -11.01
CA GLY A 49 -19.03 -4.93 -10.81
C GLY A 49 -19.24 -4.14 -12.10
N SER A 50 -18.70 -4.61 -13.23
CA SER A 50 -18.97 -4.03 -14.55
C SER A 50 -20.39 -4.33 -15.04
N GLY A 51 -20.97 -5.45 -14.58
CA GLY A 51 -22.27 -5.97 -15.00
C GLY A 51 -23.41 -5.71 -14.03
N ASN A 52 -23.42 -4.62 -13.28
CA ASN A 52 -24.43 -4.31 -12.23
C ASN A 52 -24.48 -5.38 -11.11
N ASN A 53 -23.34 -5.86 -10.67
CA ASN A 53 -23.17 -6.88 -9.65
C ASN A 53 -23.90 -8.21 -9.97
N THR A 54 -23.82 -8.61 -11.25
CA THR A 54 -24.29 -9.92 -11.66
C THR A 54 -23.45 -11.02 -11.03
N PRO A 55 -24.07 -12.16 -10.61
CA PRO A 55 -23.29 -13.28 -10.07
C PRO A 55 -22.33 -13.85 -11.12
N GLU A 56 -21.12 -14.19 -10.68
CA GLU A 56 -20.15 -14.90 -11.53
C GLU A 56 -20.07 -16.38 -11.14
N PHE A 57 -20.40 -17.24 -12.13
CA PHE A 57 -20.46 -18.68 -11.98
C PHE A 57 -19.15 -19.37 -12.41
N GLY A 58 -18.76 -20.38 -11.63
CA GLY A 58 -17.64 -21.26 -12.00
C GLY A 58 -16.26 -20.63 -11.80
N LEU A 59 -16.18 -19.53 -11.05
CA LEU A 59 -14.89 -18.95 -10.67
C LEU A 59 -14.22 -19.83 -9.61
N LEU A 60 -12.94 -20.12 -9.80
CA LEU A 60 -12.11 -20.72 -8.75
C LEU A 60 -11.83 -19.66 -7.70
N VAL A 61 -12.23 -19.89 -6.46
CA VAL A 61 -11.94 -19.03 -5.31
C VAL A 61 -10.95 -19.74 -4.41
N THR A 62 -9.89 -19.07 -4.04
CA THR A 62 -8.84 -19.56 -3.14
C THR A 62 -8.93 -18.82 -1.81
N LEU A 63 -8.97 -19.54 -0.72
CA LEU A 63 -8.78 -19.03 0.63
C LEU A 63 -7.32 -19.21 1.00
N HIS A 64 -6.66 -18.12 1.33
CA HIS A 64 -5.28 -18.06 1.80
C HIS A 64 -5.27 -17.94 3.32
N GLN A 65 -4.47 -18.76 3.97
CA GLN A 65 -4.22 -18.71 5.40
C GLN A 65 -2.72 -18.55 5.62
N GLU A 66 -2.33 -17.44 6.21
CA GLU A 66 -0.94 -17.19 6.59
C GLU A 66 -0.79 -17.18 8.11
N SER A 67 0.14 -17.97 8.62
CA SER A 67 0.44 -18.08 10.03
C SER A 67 1.95 -18.22 10.27
N THR A 68 2.36 -18.23 11.53
CA THR A 68 3.75 -18.54 11.91
C THR A 68 4.18 -19.96 11.55
N ALA A 69 3.22 -20.87 11.29
CA ALA A 69 3.46 -22.25 10.86
C ALA A 69 3.67 -22.38 9.35
N GLY A 70 3.27 -21.36 8.57
CA GLY A 70 3.40 -21.33 7.13
C GLY A 70 2.14 -20.80 6.44
N HIS A 71 2.12 -20.97 5.13
CA HIS A 71 1.03 -20.62 4.22
C HIS A 71 0.26 -21.88 3.82
N GLU A 72 -1.08 -21.81 3.83
CA GLU A 72 -1.97 -22.87 3.41
C GLU A 72 -3.07 -22.29 2.51
N ASP A 73 -3.36 -22.97 1.40
CA ASP A 73 -4.40 -22.60 0.44
C ASP A 73 -5.50 -23.67 0.43
N SER A 74 -6.74 -23.19 0.39
CA SER A 74 -7.93 -24.02 0.15
C SER A 74 -8.71 -23.47 -1.03
N GLU A 75 -9.27 -24.36 -1.86
CA GLU A 75 -9.95 -23.94 -3.10
C GLU A 75 -11.40 -24.41 -3.12
N THR A 76 -12.25 -23.56 -3.70
CA THR A 76 -13.65 -23.89 -4.03
C THR A 76 -14.05 -23.20 -5.33
N THR A 77 -15.25 -23.49 -5.85
CA THR A 77 -15.78 -22.82 -7.04
C THR A 77 -17.13 -22.18 -6.73
N THR A 78 -17.40 -21.04 -7.38
CA THR A 78 -18.69 -20.37 -7.24
C THR A 78 -19.81 -21.17 -7.92
N ASP A 79 -20.98 -21.20 -7.28
CA ASP A 79 -22.21 -21.78 -7.82
C ASP A 79 -22.92 -20.85 -8.83
N VAL A 80 -24.10 -21.25 -9.30
CA VAL A 80 -24.90 -20.49 -10.29
C VAL A 80 -25.39 -19.13 -9.78
N ASP A 81 -25.41 -18.94 -8.48
CA ASP A 81 -25.73 -17.67 -7.82
C ASP A 81 -24.45 -16.88 -7.46
N GLY A 82 -23.26 -17.34 -7.88
CA GLY A 82 -21.96 -16.76 -7.58
C GLY A 82 -21.47 -17.04 -6.16
N LYS A 83 -22.14 -17.93 -5.38
CA LYS A 83 -21.80 -18.19 -3.99
C LYS A 83 -20.63 -19.15 -3.87
N PHE A 84 -19.79 -18.92 -2.86
CA PHE A 84 -18.69 -19.80 -2.46
C PHE A 84 -18.70 -19.99 -0.93
N ARG A 85 -18.11 -21.10 -0.46
CA ARG A 85 -18.06 -21.43 0.96
C ARG A 85 -16.86 -22.31 1.29
N PHE A 86 -16.17 -21.97 2.36
CA PHE A 86 -15.14 -22.76 3.01
C PHE A 86 -15.58 -23.07 4.43
N GLU A 87 -15.49 -24.34 4.84
CA GLU A 87 -15.88 -24.82 6.16
C GLU A 87 -14.68 -25.43 6.88
N GLY A 88 -14.74 -25.49 8.21
CA GLY A 88 -13.71 -26.12 9.01
C GLY A 88 -12.40 -25.35 9.03
N ILE A 89 -12.45 -24.02 8.92
CA ILE A 89 -11.24 -23.20 8.96
C ILE A 89 -10.80 -23.05 10.41
N GLU A 90 -9.58 -23.48 10.71
CA GLU A 90 -8.99 -23.32 12.04
C GLU A 90 -8.75 -21.85 12.35
N ASN A 91 -9.21 -21.39 13.51
CA ASN A 91 -8.98 -20.02 13.96
C ASN A 91 -7.63 -19.94 14.69
N ILE A 92 -6.54 -19.80 13.94
CA ILE A 92 -5.18 -19.74 14.47
C ILE A 92 -4.87 -18.32 14.97
N ILE A 93 -4.45 -18.21 16.22
CA ILE A 93 -4.10 -16.92 16.83
C ILE A 93 -2.92 -16.29 16.06
N GLY A 94 -3.14 -15.07 15.54
CA GLY A 94 -2.14 -14.32 14.79
C GLY A 94 -2.02 -14.74 13.32
N ALA A 95 -2.91 -15.60 12.81
CA ALA A 95 -3.03 -15.84 11.38
C ALA A 95 -3.82 -14.72 10.69
N SER A 96 -3.48 -14.46 9.43
CA SER A 96 -4.26 -13.65 8.50
C SER A 96 -4.96 -14.55 7.47
N TYR A 97 -6.14 -14.13 7.06
CA TYR A 97 -6.95 -14.84 6.08
C TYR A 97 -7.34 -13.90 4.96
N GLY A 98 -7.33 -14.41 3.74
CA GLY A 98 -7.76 -13.67 2.57
C GLY A 98 -8.45 -14.59 1.57
N VAL A 99 -9.31 -14.06 0.74
CA VAL A 99 -9.86 -14.78 -0.41
C VAL A 99 -9.46 -14.10 -1.70
N SER A 100 -9.17 -14.90 -2.72
CA SER A 100 -8.85 -14.39 -4.05
C SER A 100 -9.52 -15.22 -5.15
N THR A 101 -9.63 -14.60 -6.33
CA THR A 101 -10.02 -15.26 -7.56
C THR A 101 -9.33 -14.59 -8.74
N THR A 102 -9.20 -15.31 -9.86
CA THR A 102 -8.72 -14.74 -11.12
C THR A 102 -9.88 -14.62 -12.09
N TYR A 103 -10.12 -13.40 -12.59
CA TYR A 103 -11.12 -13.11 -13.61
C TYR A 103 -10.50 -12.35 -14.77
N GLN A 104 -10.64 -12.86 -15.99
CA GLN A 104 -10.03 -12.30 -17.21
C GLN A 104 -8.52 -12.00 -17.11
N GLY A 105 -7.79 -12.84 -16.35
CA GLY A 105 -6.35 -12.70 -16.17
C GLY A 105 -5.93 -11.75 -15.05
N VAL A 106 -6.87 -11.08 -14.39
CA VAL A 106 -6.62 -10.19 -13.24
C VAL A 106 -6.96 -10.92 -11.96
N MET A 107 -6.11 -10.77 -10.94
CA MET A 107 -6.35 -11.33 -9.61
C MET A 107 -7.11 -10.30 -8.76
N TYR A 108 -8.25 -10.74 -8.21
CA TYR A 108 -9.06 -9.96 -7.27
C TYR A 108 -9.03 -10.66 -5.92
N GLY A 109 -8.89 -9.89 -4.85
CA GLY A 109 -8.83 -10.45 -3.51
C GLY A 109 -9.28 -9.45 -2.46
N LEU A 110 -9.58 -9.97 -1.28
CA LEU A 110 -9.87 -9.18 -0.09
C LEU A 110 -9.42 -9.95 1.15
N ASP A 111 -9.01 -9.20 2.17
CA ASP A 111 -8.69 -9.76 3.47
C ASP A 111 -9.98 -10.12 4.22
N VAL A 112 -9.95 -11.23 4.93
CA VAL A 112 -11.06 -11.67 5.79
C VAL A 112 -10.78 -11.23 7.22
N GLU A 113 -11.36 -10.12 7.60
CA GLU A 113 -11.24 -9.57 8.95
C GLU A 113 -11.88 -10.50 10.00
N PRO A 114 -11.36 -10.55 11.24
CA PRO A 114 -11.95 -11.36 12.30
C PRO A 114 -13.45 -11.07 12.55
N SER A 115 -13.89 -9.83 12.31
CA SER A 115 -15.29 -9.40 12.41
C SER A 115 -16.18 -9.94 11.28
N GLN A 116 -15.60 -10.38 10.17
CA GLN A 116 -16.28 -10.92 8.99
C GLN A 116 -16.36 -12.45 9.00
N GLN A 117 -15.68 -13.11 9.93
CA GLN A 117 -15.78 -14.55 10.11
C GLN A 117 -17.25 -14.93 10.38
N ASN A 118 -17.74 -15.95 9.66
CA ASN A 118 -19.15 -16.40 9.66
C ASN A 118 -20.15 -15.33 9.16
N LEU A 119 -19.70 -14.29 8.46
CA LEU A 119 -20.57 -13.34 7.76
C LEU A 119 -20.30 -13.45 6.25
N PRO A 120 -21.33 -13.30 5.40
CA PRO A 120 -21.14 -13.33 3.95
C PRO A 120 -20.33 -12.10 3.48
N ILE A 121 -19.30 -12.38 2.65
CA ILE A 121 -18.46 -11.36 2.02
C ILE A 121 -18.79 -11.25 0.53
N GLU A 122 -18.48 -10.10 -0.07
CA GLU A 122 -18.68 -9.87 -1.51
C GLU A 122 -17.31 -9.70 -2.18
N LEU A 123 -16.98 -10.64 -3.09
CA LEU A 123 -15.79 -10.60 -3.92
C LEU A 123 -16.16 -10.01 -5.29
N VAL A 124 -15.75 -8.76 -5.51
CA VAL A 124 -16.10 -8.04 -6.74
C VAL A 124 -14.99 -8.21 -7.77
N VAL A 125 -15.36 -8.67 -8.96
CA VAL A 125 -14.48 -8.73 -10.14
C VAL A 125 -14.95 -7.74 -11.20
N TYR A 126 -14.08 -7.35 -12.13
CA TYR A 126 -14.40 -6.36 -13.14
C TYR A 126 -13.93 -6.82 -14.54
N GLU A 127 -14.63 -6.41 -15.58
CA GLU A 127 -14.20 -6.62 -16.96
C GLU A 127 -12.86 -5.94 -17.23
N ALA A 128 -11.96 -6.67 -17.89
CA ALA A 128 -10.66 -6.15 -18.29
C ALA A 128 -10.77 -5.34 -19.60
N VAL A 129 -10.17 -4.14 -19.60
CA VAL A 129 -10.07 -3.26 -20.77
C VAL A 129 -8.64 -2.80 -20.98
N ASP A 130 -8.27 -2.49 -22.22
CA ASP A 130 -6.98 -1.94 -22.60
C ASP A 130 -7.06 -0.46 -23.02
N ASP A 131 -8.15 0.21 -22.65
CA ASP A 131 -8.39 1.63 -22.91
C ASP A 131 -7.84 2.48 -21.75
N GLU A 132 -6.81 3.29 -22.03
CA GLU A 132 -6.19 4.18 -21.05
C GLU A 132 -7.16 5.23 -20.44
N SER A 133 -8.32 5.47 -21.06
CA SER A 133 -9.35 6.33 -20.48
C SER A 133 -10.01 5.77 -19.22
N ALA A 134 -9.77 4.49 -18.89
CA ALA A 134 -10.27 3.87 -17.68
C ALA A 134 -9.62 4.45 -16.40
N PHE A 135 -8.41 5.02 -16.48
CA PHE A 135 -7.73 5.63 -15.35
C PHE A 135 -7.25 7.05 -15.65
N ALA A 136 -6.93 7.80 -14.60
CA ALA A 136 -6.35 9.13 -14.69
C ALA A 136 -5.31 9.34 -13.59
N ILE A 137 -4.37 10.25 -13.82
CA ILE A 137 -3.52 10.82 -12.76
C ILE A 137 -4.27 12.02 -12.18
N GLU A 138 -4.88 11.85 -11.02
CA GLU A 138 -5.64 12.92 -10.37
C GLU A 138 -4.73 13.95 -9.69
N GLY A 139 -3.56 13.51 -9.22
CA GLY A 139 -2.61 14.38 -8.57
C GLY A 139 -1.16 13.96 -8.76
N ALA A 140 -0.28 14.93 -8.83
CA ALA A 140 1.16 14.76 -8.81
C ALA A 140 1.79 15.80 -7.88
N SER A 141 2.70 15.38 -7.02
CA SER A 141 3.47 16.24 -6.15
C SER A 141 4.94 15.90 -6.27
N LEU A 142 5.77 16.89 -6.57
CA LEU A 142 7.22 16.77 -6.61
C LEU A 142 7.81 17.61 -5.48
N LEU A 143 8.49 17.00 -4.54
CA LEU A 143 9.27 17.68 -3.52
C LEU A 143 10.75 17.63 -3.90
N ILE A 144 11.43 18.77 -3.82
CA ILE A 144 12.86 18.91 -4.07
C ILE A 144 13.53 19.44 -2.81
N VAL A 145 14.53 18.71 -2.32
CA VAL A 145 15.34 19.12 -1.17
C VAL A 145 16.84 18.94 -1.45
N GLN A 146 17.67 19.59 -0.66
CA GLN A 146 19.12 19.38 -0.71
C GLN A 146 19.45 18.02 -0.09
N ALA A 147 20.15 17.15 -0.81
CA ALA A 147 20.66 15.91 -0.27
C ALA A 147 21.88 16.12 0.63
N ASP A 148 22.17 15.13 1.48
CA ASP A 148 23.41 15.14 2.31
C ASP A 148 24.66 15.04 1.44
N GLU A 149 24.56 14.44 0.27
CA GLU A 149 25.63 14.38 -0.72
C GLU A 149 25.84 15.77 -1.36
N PRO A 150 27.08 16.27 -1.43
CA PRO A 150 27.38 17.57 -2.01
C PRO A 150 26.92 17.68 -3.46
N ARG A 151 26.32 18.81 -3.81
CA ARG A 151 25.84 19.09 -5.17
C ARG A 151 24.87 18.04 -5.69
N THR A 152 24.01 17.55 -4.81
CA THR A 152 23.00 16.57 -5.15
C THR A 152 21.67 17.03 -4.57
N LEU A 153 20.64 17.04 -5.38
CA LEU A 153 19.26 17.19 -4.94
C LEU A 153 18.66 15.81 -4.72
N TRP A 154 17.80 15.70 -3.74
CA TRP A 154 16.91 14.57 -3.57
C TRP A 154 15.49 15.00 -3.96
N ALA A 155 14.87 14.22 -4.79
CA ALA A 155 13.53 14.45 -5.28
C ALA A 155 12.62 13.30 -4.86
N LEU A 156 11.43 13.62 -4.37
CA LEU A 156 10.36 12.70 -4.06
C LEU A 156 9.13 13.07 -4.87
N GLU A 157 8.59 12.09 -5.59
CA GLU A 157 7.33 12.26 -6.30
C GLU A 157 6.26 11.34 -5.72
N ILE A 158 5.07 11.90 -5.57
CA ILE A 158 3.88 11.17 -5.15
C ILE A 158 2.80 11.42 -6.18
N ILE A 159 2.32 10.33 -6.76
CA ILE A 159 1.36 10.35 -7.84
C ILE A 159 0.11 9.61 -7.38
N THR A 160 -1.04 10.26 -7.49
CA THR A 160 -2.35 9.65 -7.26
C THR A 160 -2.91 9.14 -8.59
N VAL A 161 -3.03 7.83 -8.70
CA VAL A 161 -3.64 7.14 -9.85
C VAL A 161 -5.04 6.72 -9.46
N ALA A 162 -6.05 7.13 -10.22
CA ALA A 162 -7.43 6.76 -9.94
C ALA A 162 -8.09 6.10 -11.16
N ASN A 163 -8.71 4.97 -10.93
CA ASN A 163 -9.66 4.37 -11.86
C ASN A 163 -11.07 4.57 -11.29
N ARG A 164 -11.80 5.53 -11.86
CA ARG A 164 -13.19 5.86 -11.48
C ARG A 164 -14.21 5.14 -12.36
N SER A 165 -13.75 4.28 -13.27
CA SER A 165 -14.62 3.46 -14.11
C SER A 165 -15.10 2.22 -13.34
N ASN A 166 -15.92 1.40 -13.97
CA ASN A 166 -16.33 0.09 -13.48
C ASN A 166 -15.61 -1.05 -14.23
N THR A 167 -14.42 -0.81 -14.74
CA THR A 167 -13.61 -1.80 -15.48
C THR A 167 -12.18 -1.78 -14.96
N THR A 168 -11.45 -2.87 -15.07
CA THR A 168 -10.02 -2.93 -14.76
C THR A 168 -9.20 -2.63 -15.99
N TYR A 169 -8.32 -1.65 -15.90
CA TYR A 169 -7.33 -1.41 -16.95
C TYR A 169 -6.24 -2.47 -16.91
N VAL A 170 -5.97 -3.08 -18.07
CA VAL A 170 -4.89 -4.06 -18.27
C VAL A 170 -4.04 -3.61 -19.45
N PRO A 171 -2.75 -3.28 -19.24
CA PRO A 171 -1.90 -2.69 -20.29
C PRO A 171 -1.58 -3.66 -21.44
N GLY A 172 -1.84 -4.95 -21.28
CA GLY A 172 -1.53 -5.97 -22.26
C GLY A 172 -0.01 -6.11 -22.48
N THR A 173 0.41 -6.40 -23.71
CA THR A 173 1.81 -6.63 -24.07
C THR A 173 2.49 -5.42 -24.73
N ASP A 174 1.77 -4.33 -24.96
CA ASP A 174 2.32 -3.11 -25.56
C ASP A 174 3.03 -2.26 -24.50
N PRO A 175 4.36 -2.07 -24.59
CA PRO A 175 5.09 -1.25 -23.62
C PRO A 175 4.63 0.21 -23.59
N MET A 176 3.99 0.70 -24.65
CA MET A 176 3.47 2.07 -24.70
C MET A 176 2.21 2.26 -23.85
N LYS A 177 1.51 1.18 -23.55
CA LYS A 177 0.31 1.16 -22.69
C LYS A 177 0.64 0.99 -21.20
N LEU A 178 1.89 0.72 -20.83
CA LEU A 178 2.29 0.66 -19.42
C LEU A 178 2.08 2.01 -18.73
N LEU A 179 1.81 1.99 -17.43
CA LEU A 179 1.76 3.20 -16.60
C LEU A 179 3.18 3.75 -16.45
N ARG A 180 3.51 4.82 -17.20
CA ARG A 180 4.88 5.33 -17.39
C ARG A 180 5.13 6.60 -16.60
N PHE A 181 6.31 6.67 -15.99
CA PHE A 181 6.81 7.82 -15.24
C PHE A 181 8.15 8.27 -15.81
N SER A 182 8.29 9.55 -16.11
CA SER A 182 9.54 10.09 -16.63
C SER A 182 10.45 10.57 -15.49
N LEU A 183 11.75 10.34 -15.67
CA LEU A 183 12.77 10.90 -14.79
C LEU A 183 13.58 11.99 -15.53
N PRO A 184 14.10 13.01 -14.84
CA PRO A 184 15.00 13.97 -15.45
C PRO A 184 16.32 13.29 -15.82
N PRO A 185 17.01 13.76 -16.87
CA PRO A 185 18.31 13.24 -17.24
C PRO A 185 19.32 13.33 -16.10
N GLY A 186 20.07 12.25 -15.87
CA GLY A 186 21.03 12.16 -14.77
C GLY A 186 20.46 11.74 -13.42
N ALA A 187 19.15 11.45 -13.35
CA ALA A 187 18.56 10.83 -12.18
C ALA A 187 19.21 9.48 -11.89
N ARG A 188 19.49 9.22 -10.62
CA ARG A 188 20.08 7.97 -10.12
C ARG A 188 19.45 7.56 -8.80
N ASP A 189 19.76 6.35 -8.36
CA ASP A 189 19.29 5.81 -7.07
C ASP A 189 17.77 5.85 -6.98
N LEU A 190 17.08 5.43 -8.06
CA LEU A 190 15.63 5.35 -8.12
C LEU A 190 15.13 4.31 -7.11
N ASN A 191 14.23 4.76 -6.22
CA ASN A 191 13.42 3.89 -5.38
C ASN A 191 11.94 4.09 -5.73
N VAL A 192 11.18 3.00 -5.85
CA VAL A 192 9.76 3.02 -6.20
C VAL A 192 8.97 2.23 -5.17
N GLU A 193 7.94 2.83 -4.63
CA GLU A 193 6.96 2.21 -3.73
C GLU A 193 5.56 2.47 -4.28
N THR A 194 4.72 1.45 -4.29
CA THR A 194 3.36 1.57 -4.83
C THR A 194 2.40 0.58 -4.19
N SER A 195 1.14 0.96 -4.09
CA SER A 195 0.03 0.08 -3.70
C SER A 195 -0.55 -0.70 -4.90
N LEU A 196 -0.12 -0.40 -6.13
CA LEU A 196 -0.51 -1.15 -7.32
C LEU A 196 0.21 -2.50 -7.37
N PRO A 197 -0.45 -3.58 -7.82
CA PRO A 197 0.22 -4.85 -8.10
C PRO A 197 1.20 -4.72 -9.26
N GLY A 198 2.07 -5.72 -9.46
CA GLY A 198 3.02 -5.75 -10.58
C GLY A 198 4.41 -5.24 -10.22
N GLU A 199 5.21 -4.99 -11.24
CA GLU A 199 6.63 -4.67 -11.11
C GLU A 199 6.97 -3.34 -11.77
N ALA A 200 7.97 -2.64 -11.20
CA ALA A 200 8.57 -1.49 -11.84
C ALA A 200 9.66 -1.94 -12.83
N VAL A 201 9.52 -1.58 -14.09
CA VAL A 201 10.49 -1.88 -15.15
C VAL A 201 11.14 -0.60 -15.64
N GLN A 202 12.45 -0.62 -15.80
CA GLN A 202 13.19 0.54 -16.31
C GLN A 202 12.93 0.72 -17.81
N VAL A 203 12.71 1.98 -18.22
CA VAL A 203 12.58 2.41 -19.61
C VAL A 203 13.60 3.53 -19.91
N ASP A 204 13.76 3.89 -21.20
CA ASP A 204 14.81 4.83 -21.64
C ASP A 204 14.85 6.17 -20.88
N LEU A 205 13.68 6.71 -20.53
CA LEU A 205 13.53 8.03 -19.88
C LEU A 205 12.79 7.95 -18.53
N GLY A 206 12.96 6.85 -17.80
CA GLY A 206 12.31 6.67 -16.50
C GLY A 206 12.00 5.21 -16.19
N PHE A 207 10.79 4.97 -15.70
CA PHE A 207 10.28 3.63 -15.43
C PHE A 207 8.81 3.50 -15.79
N ALA A 208 8.34 2.26 -15.84
CA ALA A 208 6.93 1.95 -16.04
C ALA A 208 6.50 0.86 -15.07
N LEU A 209 5.22 0.85 -14.68
CA LEU A 209 4.61 -0.22 -13.92
C LEU A 209 3.85 -1.15 -14.85
N THR A 210 3.99 -2.46 -14.62
CA THR A 210 3.27 -3.51 -15.36
C THR A 210 1.89 -3.77 -14.78
N SER A 211 1.42 -2.90 -13.91
CA SER A 211 0.24 -3.03 -13.06
C SER A 211 -1.06 -3.04 -13.84
N GLU A 212 -1.97 -3.89 -13.45
CA GLU A 212 -3.39 -3.70 -13.69
C GLU A 212 -3.91 -2.61 -12.74
N ILE A 213 -4.85 -1.79 -13.21
CA ILE A 213 -5.44 -0.72 -12.41
C ILE A 213 -6.93 -1.03 -12.24
N GLN A 214 -7.27 -1.67 -11.12
CA GLN A 214 -8.65 -1.95 -10.75
C GLN A 214 -9.39 -0.66 -10.38
N PRO A 215 -10.74 -0.64 -10.37
CA PRO A 215 -11.50 0.49 -9.82
C PRO A 215 -11.05 0.83 -8.41
N GLY A 216 -10.66 2.09 -8.19
CA GLY A 216 -10.10 2.54 -6.91
C GLY A 216 -9.14 3.71 -7.08
N GLU A 217 -8.47 4.03 -5.98
CA GLU A 217 -7.44 5.06 -5.90
C GLU A 217 -6.15 4.46 -5.34
N TYR A 218 -5.04 4.75 -5.99
CA TYR A 218 -3.74 4.15 -5.71
C TYR A 218 -2.68 5.23 -5.62
N GLU A 219 -1.66 4.98 -4.83
CA GLU A 219 -0.51 5.86 -4.71
C GLU A 219 0.74 5.19 -5.33
N VAL A 220 1.46 5.97 -6.12
CA VAL A 220 2.79 5.62 -6.60
C VAL A 220 3.75 6.67 -6.07
N MET A 221 4.66 6.25 -5.22
CA MET A 221 5.69 7.08 -4.63
C MET A 221 7.05 6.65 -5.17
N PHE A 222 7.85 7.61 -5.62
CA PHE A 222 9.21 7.31 -6.03
C PHE A 222 10.17 8.45 -5.73
N SER A 223 11.39 8.09 -5.43
CA SER A 223 12.45 9.06 -5.13
C SER A 223 13.69 8.78 -5.95
N TYR A 224 14.48 9.83 -6.17
CA TYR A 224 15.72 9.76 -6.92
C TYR A 224 16.68 10.87 -6.53
N MET A 225 17.95 10.69 -6.85
CA MET A 225 19.01 11.68 -6.68
C MET A 225 19.33 12.37 -7.99
N LEU A 226 19.59 13.67 -7.92
CA LEU A 226 19.95 14.52 -9.06
C LEU A 226 21.24 15.30 -8.76
N PRO A 227 22.37 14.88 -9.32
CA PRO A 227 23.59 15.69 -9.27
C PRO A 227 23.43 16.99 -10.05
N TYR A 228 24.01 18.09 -9.55
CA TYR A 228 24.03 19.36 -10.25
C TYR A 228 25.44 19.97 -10.27
N GLU A 229 25.66 20.85 -11.25
CA GLU A 229 26.89 21.63 -11.39
C GLU A 229 26.60 23.14 -11.30
N GLY A 230 27.48 23.88 -10.65
CA GLY A 230 27.26 25.33 -10.47
C GLY A 230 26.17 25.66 -9.44
N SER A 231 25.60 26.86 -9.58
CA SER A 231 24.57 27.42 -8.69
C SER A 231 23.15 27.25 -9.25
N ASP A 232 23.02 26.68 -10.42
CA ASP A 232 21.74 26.54 -11.12
C ASP A 232 21.57 25.12 -11.61
N ALA A 233 20.33 24.65 -11.62
CA ALA A 233 19.96 23.36 -12.18
C ALA A 233 18.66 23.48 -12.99
N VAL A 234 18.54 22.63 -13.98
CA VAL A 234 17.38 22.57 -14.87
C VAL A 234 16.85 21.15 -14.89
N LEU A 235 15.60 20.98 -14.50
CA LEU A 235 14.91 19.69 -14.43
C LEU A 235 13.84 19.63 -15.51
N PRO A 236 14.13 19.05 -16.67
CA PRO A 236 13.09 18.72 -17.64
C PRO A 236 12.14 17.68 -17.07
N ARG A 237 10.85 17.93 -17.16
CA ARG A 237 9.80 17.05 -16.68
C ARG A 237 8.82 16.71 -17.78
N SER A 238 8.25 15.52 -17.71
CA SER A 238 7.19 15.08 -18.61
C SER A 238 6.20 14.20 -17.86
N TYR A 239 4.92 14.43 -18.09
CA TYR A 239 3.83 13.58 -17.59
C TYR A 239 3.18 12.86 -18.76
N PRO A 240 3.57 11.60 -19.05
CA PRO A 240 3.08 10.85 -20.21
C PRO A 240 1.56 10.71 -20.26
N HIS A 241 0.93 10.50 -19.09
CA HIS A 241 -0.53 10.34 -18.96
C HIS A 241 -1.26 11.66 -18.62
N GLY A 242 -0.54 12.79 -18.51
CA GLY A 242 -1.10 14.05 -17.99
C GLY A 242 -1.29 14.00 -16.47
N THR A 243 -1.92 15.01 -15.91
CA THR A 243 -2.40 15.05 -14.51
C THR A 243 -3.41 16.17 -14.33
N GLN A 244 -4.43 15.97 -13.51
CA GLN A 244 -5.41 17.00 -13.18
C GLN A 244 -4.81 18.08 -12.25
N GLY A 245 -3.84 17.72 -11.41
CA GLY A 245 -3.15 18.67 -10.55
C GLY A 245 -1.67 18.33 -10.39
N LEU A 246 -0.81 19.34 -10.54
CA LEU A 246 0.62 19.23 -10.28
C LEU A 246 1.04 20.26 -9.25
N ARG A 247 1.84 19.84 -8.28
CA ARG A 247 2.52 20.71 -7.32
C ARG A 247 4.01 20.41 -7.32
N VAL A 248 4.82 21.44 -7.40
CA VAL A 248 6.27 21.34 -7.19
C VAL A 248 6.61 22.14 -5.95
N LEU A 249 7.19 21.49 -4.96
CA LEU A 249 7.56 22.06 -3.69
C LEU A 249 9.08 22.04 -3.52
N ALA A 250 9.62 23.10 -2.99
CA ALA A 250 11.04 23.16 -2.61
C ALA A 250 11.20 23.90 -1.29
N LEU A 251 12.16 23.46 -0.48
CA LEU A 251 12.58 24.21 0.70
C LEU A 251 13.44 25.41 0.27
N PRO A 252 13.46 26.52 1.03
CA PRO A 252 14.26 27.72 0.68
C PRO A 252 15.75 27.45 0.52
N GLU A 253 16.28 26.41 1.16
CA GLU A 253 17.69 26.01 1.07
C GLU A 253 18.08 25.51 -0.32
N VAL A 254 17.12 25.10 -1.13
CA VAL A 254 17.31 24.67 -2.53
C VAL A 254 17.49 25.90 -3.46
N GLY A 255 17.25 27.11 -2.94
CA GLY A 255 17.25 28.33 -3.75
C GLY A 255 15.86 28.64 -4.32
N ALA A 256 15.81 29.50 -5.35
CA ALA A 256 14.55 29.86 -6.00
C ALA A 256 14.16 28.82 -7.06
N ILE A 257 12.87 28.52 -7.17
CA ILE A 257 12.33 27.67 -8.23
C ILE A 257 11.39 28.44 -9.14
N GLU A 258 11.47 28.15 -10.44
CA GLU A 258 10.62 28.70 -11.49
C GLU A 258 10.25 27.60 -12.50
N SER A 259 9.17 27.79 -13.23
CA SER A 259 8.80 26.92 -14.34
C SER A 259 8.30 27.72 -15.54
N ASP A 260 8.65 27.24 -16.72
CA ASP A 260 8.15 27.79 -17.99
C ASP A 260 6.62 27.57 -18.16
N ALA A 261 6.05 26.58 -17.51
CA ALA A 261 4.63 26.30 -17.54
C ALA A 261 3.84 26.89 -16.36
N MET A 262 4.50 27.13 -15.21
CA MET A 262 3.83 27.49 -13.94
C MET A 262 4.24 28.89 -13.41
N GLY A 263 5.22 29.51 -14.04
CA GLY A 263 5.75 30.82 -13.62
C GLY A 263 6.67 30.71 -12.42
N THR A 264 6.64 31.76 -11.56
CA THR A 264 7.48 31.88 -10.36
C THR A 264 6.77 31.30 -9.15
N ALA A 265 7.53 30.64 -8.29
CA ALA A 265 6.98 30.02 -7.08
C ALA A 265 6.49 31.07 -6.06
N GLU A 266 5.45 30.71 -5.35
CA GLU A 266 4.92 31.45 -4.21
C GLU A 266 5.32 30.77 -2.89
N PRO A 267 5.58 31.56 -1.82
CA PRO A 267 5.84 31.00 -0.51
C PRO A 267 4.55 30.48 0.12
N VAL A 268 4.60 29.28 0.68
CA VAL A 268 3.48 28.67 1.43
C VAL A 268 3.97 28.11 2.74
N LEU A 269 3.25 28.36 3.83
CA LEU A 269 3.52 27.78 5.15
C LEU A 269 2.84 26.41 5.26
N ILE A 270 3.64 25.37 5.45
CA ILE A 270 3.14 23.99 5.66
C ILE A 270 3.74 23.50 6.97
N GLY A 271 2.88 23.31 8.00
CA GLY A 271 3.36 23.01 9.35
C GLY A 271 4.15 24.17 9.93
N SER A 272 5.42 23.96 10.25
CA SER A 272 6.37 24.96 10.78
C SER A 272 7.29 25.55 9.70
N ASP A 273 7.27 24.98 8.50
CA ASP A 273 8.26 25.31 7.46
C ASP A 273 7.62 26.08 6.30
N VAL A 274 8.40 26.98 5.72
CA VAL A 274 7.99 27.75 4.54
C VAL A 274 8.54 27.04 3.30
N TYR A 275 7.64 26.65 2.41
CA TYR A 275 7.99 26.06 1.11
C TYR A 275 7.76 27.08 0.01
N GLN A 276 8.49 26.93 -1.08
CA GLN A 276 8.17 27.52 -2.36
C GLN A 276 7.31 26.52 -3.13
N ILE A 277 6.20 26.97 -3.69
CA ILE A 277 5.27 26.11 -4.43
C ILE A 277 5.01 26.65 -5.84
N LEU A 278 5.07 25.74 -6.81
CA LEU A 278 4.54 25.94 -8.17
C LEU A 278 3.31 25.05 -8.32
N VAL A 279 2.28 25.54 -8.97
CA VAL A 279 1.02 24.82 -9.16
C VAL A 279 0.60 24.87 -10.63
N ALA A 280 0.19 23.76 -11.17
CA ALA A 280 -0.50 23.68 -12.45
C ALA A 280 -1.74 22.78 -12.33
N GLU A 281 -2.75 23.09 -13.10
CA GLU A 281 -4.00 22.31 -13.20
C GLU A 281 -4.17 21.82 -14.64
N ASP A 282 -4.82 20.68 -14.78
CA ASP A 282 -5.21 20.10 -16.07
C ASP A 282 -4.08 20.00 -17.12
N LEU A 283 -2.95 19.42 -16.71
CA LEU A 283 -1.85 19.16 -17.64
C LEU A 283 -2.20 18.01 -18.58
N PRO A 284 -2.29 18.27 -19.89
CA PRO A 284 -2.57 17.23 -20.88
C PRO A 284 -1.52 16.12 -20.93
N ALA A 285 -1.92 14.93 -21.40
CA ALA A 285 -1.01 13.82 -21.62
C ALA A 285 0.16 14.23 -22.54
N GLY A 286 1.38 13.82 -22.17
CA GLY A 286 2.60 14.14 -22.90
C GLY A 286 3.11 15.55 -22.71
N THR A 287 2.52 16.37 -21.83
CA THR A 287 3.01 17.70 -21.50
C THR A 287 4.45 17.65 -21.02
N LYS A 288 5.28 18.53 -21.58
CA LYS A 288 6.67 18.72 -21.20
C LYS A 288 6.86 20.14 -20.69
N PHE A 289 7.59 20.27 -19.61
CA PHE A 289 7.96 21.57 -19.03
C PHE A 289 9.30 21.46 -18.31
N THR A 290 9.77 22.57 -17.82
CA THR A 290 11.06 22.68 -17.13
C THR A 290 10.84 23.30 -15.76
N VAL A 291 11.45 22.71 -14.72
CA VAL A 291 11.65 23.36 -13.43
C VAL A 291 13.09 23.83 -13.35
N SER A 292 13.29 25.13 -13.23
CA SER A 292 14.58 25.75 -13.07
C SER A 292 14.83 26.10 -11.61
N LEU A 293 15.99 25.73 -11.10
CA LEU A 293 16.43 26.04 -9.75
C LEU A 293 17.63 27.00 -9.85
N SER A 294 17.65 28.05 -9.04
CA SER A 294 18.74 29.03 -9.00
C SER A 294 19.16 29.35 -7.56
N GLY A 295 20.42 29.62 -7.36
CA GLY A 295 20.99 29.89 -6.04
C GLY A 295 21.26 28.65 -5.21
N LEU A 296 21.44 27.48 -5.86
CA LEU A 296 21.78 26.22 -5.22
C LEU A 296 23.05 26.33 -4.37
N ALA A 297 23.04 25.66 -3.22
CA ALA A 297 24.14 25.63 -2.27
C ALA A 297 25.46 25.18 -2.93
N GLN A 298 26.50 26.00 -2.80
CA GLN A 298 27.85 25.64 -3.20
C GLN A 298 28.60 25.12 -1.97
N PRO A 299 29.24 23.93 -2.01
CA PRO A 299 29.98 23.43 -0.87
C PRO A 299 31.14 24.38 -0.55
N SER A 300 31.07 25.00 0.62
CA SER A 300 32.16 25.83 1.15
C SER A 300 33.32 24.94 1.61
N PHE A 301 34.53 25.48 1.65
CA PHE A 301 35.70 24.75 2.16
C PHE A 301 35.53 24.32 3.64
N GLY A 302 34.64 24.97 4.39
CA GLY A 302 34.34 24.68 5.80
C GLY A 302 33.47 23.42 6.02
N ASP A 303 32.59 23.07 5.05
CA ASP A 303 31.66 21.96 5.19
C ASP A 303 32.31 20.56 5.11
N ARG A 304 33.55 20.51 4.62
CA ARG A 304 34.34 19.28 4.57
C ARG A 304 34.80 18.79 5.94
N VAL A 305 34.90 19.67 6.92
CA VAL A 305 35.46 19.37 8.24
C VAL A 305 34.39 18.96 9.23
N SER A 306 33.15 19.45 9.12
CA SER A 306 32.05 19.19 10.05
C SER A 306 31.38 17.81 9.86
N ARG A 307 31.49 17.21 8.66
CA ARG A 307 30.85 15.91 8.33
C ARG A 307 31.49 14.68 8.93
N VAL A 308 32.68 14.80 9.52
CA VAL A 308 33.34 13.68 10.20
C VAL A 308 32.68 13.36 11.56
N TRP A 309 31.83 14.24 12.09
CA TRP A 309 31.33 14.16 13.48
C TRP A 309 29.80 14.04 13.65
N GLY A 310 29.01 13.87 12.59
CA GLY A 310 27.53 13.90 12.67
C GLY A 310 26.82 12.70 12.05
N ASN A 311 27.00 11.50 12.59
CA ASN A 311 26.20 10.35 12.20
C ASN A 311 24.90 10.33 13.02
N VAL A 312 23.89 11.10 12.62
CA VAL A 312 22.51 10.98 13.15
C VAL A 312 21.58 10.59 12.00
N ARG A 313 20.96 9.43 12.16
CA ARG A 313 19.99 8.87 11.20
C ARG A 313 18.75 9.77 11.08
N LEU A 314 18.78 10.72 10.17
CA LEU A 314 17.64 11.60 9.81
C LEU A 314 16.71 10.96 8.76
N GLU A 315 17.07 9.79 8.20
CA GLU A 315 16.37 9.15 7.10
C GLU A 315 14.91 8.77 7.43
N TYR A 316 14.58 8.47 8.68
CA TYR A 316 13.22 8.05 9.05
C TYR A 316 12.33 9.19 9.60
N ALA A 317 12.91 10.25 10.11
CA ALA A 317 12.13 11.37 10.65
C ALA A 317 11.57 12.28 9.54
N ALA A 318 12.28 12.40 8.43
CA ALA A 318 11.83 13.17 7.26
C ALA A 318 10.66 12.48 6.53
N LEU A 319 10.73 11.15 6.35
CA LEU A 319 9.68 10.37 5.66
C LEU A 319 8.35 10.39 6.42
N GLY A 320 8.36 10.22 7.75
CA GLY A 320 7.16 10.26 8.58
C GLY A 320 6.51 11.65 8.65
N GLY A 321 7.31 12.72 8.70
CA GLY A 321 6.83 14.10 8.70
C GLY A 321 6.19 14.50 7.36
N LEU A 322 6.75 13.98 6.25
CA LEU A 322 6.32 14.32 4.90
C LEU A 322 4.98 13.66 4.54
N ALA A 323 4.78 12.39 4.93
CA ALA A 323 3.51 11.69 4.73
C ALA A 323 2.36 12.42 5.45
N VAL A 324 2.58 12.87 6.68
CA VAL A 324 1.60 13.66 7.44
C VAL A 324 1.32 15.02 6.78
N LEU A 325 2.34 15.66 6.20
CA LEU A 325 2.21 16.94 5.51
C LEU A 325 1.40 16.84 4.22
N MET A 326 1.59 15.78 3.44
CA MET A 326 0.88 15.61 2.18
C MET A 326 -0.58 15.20 2.37
N ILE A 327 -0.90 14.40 3.37
CA ILE A 327 -2.28 14.12 3.80
C ILE A 327 -2.98 15.42 4.20
N GLY A 328 -2.30 16.33 4.92
CA GLY A 328 -2.85 17.63 5.31
C GLY A 328 -3.19 18.53 4.11
N VAL A 329 -2.35 18.51 3.07
CA VAL A 329 -2.58 19.30 1.84
C VAL A 329 -3.72 18.73 0.99
N LEU A 330 -3.86 17.40 0.92
CA LEU A 330 -5.00 16.74 0.27
C LEU A 330 -6.33 17.08 0.97
N ILE A 331 -6.37 17.00 2.30
CA ILE A 331 -7.56 17.36 3.08
C ILE A 331 -7.93 18.83 2.87
N PHE A 332 -6.95 19.73 2.79
CA PHE A 332 -7.20 21.17 2.57
C PHE A 332 -7.70 21.43 1.13
N GLY A 333 -7.20 20.72 0.14
CA GLY A 333 -7.69 20.80 -1.25
C GLY A 333 -9.15 20.38 -1.37
N VAL A 334 -9.52 19.24 -0.81
CA VAL A 334 -10.91 18.74 -0.78
C VAL A 334 -11.83 19.71 -0.02
N TRP A 335 -11.36 20.29 1.09
CA TRP A 335 -12.19 21.25 1.86
C TRP A 335 -12.41 22.57 1.11
N LYS A 336 -11.46 23.02 0.30
CA LYS A 336 -11.58 24.26 -0.50
C LYS A 336 -12.56 24.08 -1.66
N THR A 337 -12.59 22.92 -2.30
CA THR A 337 -13.52 22.61 -3.41
C THR A 337 -14.95 22.31 -2.92
N SER A 338 -15.13 22.02 -1.62
CA SER A 338 -16.45 21.71 -1.03
C SER A 338 -17.20 22.94 -0.47
N ARG A 339 -16.70 24.16 -0.66
CA ARG A 339 -17.46 25.36 -0.28
C ARG A 339 -18.47 25.66 -1.38
N PRO A 340 -19.79 25.64 -1.09
CA PRO A 340 -20.78 26.14 -2.04
C PRO A 340 -20.55 27.65 -2.26
N GLU A 341 -20.60 28.07 -3.52
CA GLU A 341 -20.69 29.50 -3.86
C GLU A 341 -21.93 30.08 -3.17
N GLU A 342 -21.72 31.04 -2.27
CA GLU A 342 -22.80 31.89 -1.79
C GLU A 342 -23.28 32.71 -3.00
N GLU A 343 -24.47 32.39 -3.46
CA GLU A 343 -25.23 33.12 -4.46
C GLU A 343 -25.56 34.50 -3.86
N ASP A 344 -24.80 35.53 -4.29
CA ASP A 344 -25.15 36.93 -4.02
C ASP A 344 -26.48 37.22 -4.69
N GLY A 345 -27.55 37.07 -3.89
CA GLY A 345 -28.88 37.54 -4.22
C GLY A 345 -28.89 39.05 -4.24
N ASP A 346 -28.82 39.67 -5.40
CA ASP A 346 -29.26 41.03 -5.64
C ASP A 346 -30.72 41.14 -5.24
N VAL A 347 -31.00 41.99 -4.27
CA VAL A 347 -32.35 42.44 -3.90
C VAL A 347 -32.46 43.89 -4.29
N ASP A 348 -33.23 44.12 -5.35
CA ASP A 348 -33.85 45.41 -5.67
C ASP A 348 -34.80 45.91 -4.56
#